data_5c9c0bba2499d38f43bea0567d6fa511
#
_entry.id   5c9c0bba2499d38f43bea0567d6fa511
#
_cell.length_a   1.000
_cell.length_b   1.000
_cell.length_c   1.000
_cell.angle_alpha   90.00
_cell.angle_beta   90.00
_cell.angle_gamma   90.00
#
_symmetry.space_group_name_H-M   'P 1'
#
loop_
_entity.id
_entity.type
_entity.pdbx_description
1 polymer ?
#
loop_
_entity_poly.entity_id
_entity_poly.type
_entity_poly.pdbx_seq_one_letter_code
_entity_poly.pdbx_strand_id
1 'polypeptide(L)'
;MENMKILSVDDNKTNLLIIESYAKILNLQIKSCLNPKEALYDSFENEYDLIIVDYMMPEMNGLDFIQGFRSKNQNTPIIMLTAVGDDMELQIKALEYGANDFLGKPINAPAFKARIINMLKLRKSQLLIENKALLLQEEVEKATFRLKESEYETLEALGKSAEFKDPETNAHTKRVAHYCKLLAKTYGLDENLQDIIFYSSPLHDLGKIGISDNILLKPGKLTAEEFEIMKTHTTIGYEILKKSKSKYLKAGAVIANSHHEKYDGTGYPNKLKGENIPILGRITAIADVFDALTSTRPYKKAWSLDEAFDFLIKEKGLHFDPKIVDMFIENKNEVISINQRFIEDDEE
;
A
#
# COMPACT_ATOMS: atom_id res chain seq x y z
N MET A 1 -24.46 -15.24 25.44
CA MET A 1 -24.90 -13.93 25.91
C MET A 1 -24.27 -13.58 27.28
N GLU A 2 -23.46 -14.50 27.78
CA GLU A 2 -22.67 -14.25 29.00
C GLU A 2 -21.71 -13.10 28.75
N ASN A 3 -21.67 -12.13 29.67
CA ASN A 3 -20.88 -10.90 29.68
C ASN A 3 -21.41 -9.68 28.88
N MET A 4 -22.60 -9.72 28.29
CA MET A 4 -23.17 -8.53 27.67
C MET A 4 -23.72 -7.56 28.73
N LYS A 5 -23.40 -6.26 28.58
CA LYS A 5 -23.76 -5.19 29.52
C LYS A 5 -24.90 -4.35 28.98
N ILE A 6 -25.90 -4.13 29.83
CA ILE A 6 -27.07 -3.30 29.52
C ILE A 6 -27.04 -2.05 30.39
N LEU A 7 -27.32 -0.88 29.80
CA LEU A 7 -27.64 0.34 30.52
C LEU A 7 -29.14 0.54 30.52
N SER A 8 -29.76 0.70 31.68
CA SER A 8 -31.18 1.04 31.84
C SER A 8 -31.32 2.43 32.47
N VAL A 9 -32.09 3.30 31.83
CA VAL A 9 -32.28 4.71 32.20
C VAL A 9 -33.77 4.97 32.36
N ASP A 10 -34.21 5.28 33.56
CA ASP A 10 -35.60 5.59 33.91
C ASP A 10 -35.57 6.38 35.22
N ASP A 11 -36.28 7.50 35.30
CA ASP A 11 -36.36 8.33 36.54
C ASP A 11 -37.18 7.69 37.65
N ASN A 12 -37.93 6.62 37.33
CA ASN A 12 -38.71 5.85 38.28
C ASN A 12 -37.97 4.60 38.76
N LYS A 13 -37.56 4.60 40.00
CA LYS A 13 -36.85 3.47 40.64
C LYS A 13 -37.61 2.14 40.54
N THR A 14 -38.95 2.15 40.56
CA THR A 14 -39.76 0.92 40.46
C THR A 14 -39.60 0.26 39.08
N ASN A 15 -39.59 1.07 38.02
CA ASN A 15 -39.36 0.58 36.65
C ASN A 15 -37.97 -0.06 36.51
N LEU A 16 -36.93 0.56 37.07
CA LEU A 16 -35.57 0.02 37.08
C LEU A 16 -35.50 -1.32 37.82
N LEU A 17 -36.15 -1.45 38.98
CA LEU A 17 -36.19 -2.69 39.73
C LEU A 17 -36.89 -3.84 38.94
N ILE A 18 -37.96 -3.52 38.19
CA ILE A 18 -38.64 -4.49 37.33
C ILE A 18 -37.69 -4.96 36.21
N ILE A 19 -37.02 -4.01 35.54
CA ILE A 19 -36.06 -4.33 34.46
C ILE A 19 -34.89 -5.14 35.00
N GLU A 20 -34.32 -4.79 36.15
CA GLU A 20 -33.28 -5.55 36.82
C GLU A 20 -33.69 -6.97 37.16
N SER A 21 -34.94 -7.15 37.66
CA SER A 21 -35.47 -8.48 37.95
C SER A 21 -35.57 -9.37 36.75
N TYR A 22 -36.00 -8.80 35.61
CA TYR A 22 -36.08 -9.54 34.32
C TYR A 22 -34.70 -9.82 33.74
N ALA A 23 -33.75 -8.85 33.82
CA ALA A 23 -32.37 -9.04 33.37
C ALA A 23 -31.69 -10.15 34.17
N LYS A 24 -31.93 -10.22 35.52
CA LYS A 24 -31.41 -11.26 36.41
C LYS A 24 -31.89 -12.66 36.00
N ILE A 25 -33.20 -12.81 35.67
CA ILE A 25 -33.77 -14.06 35.16
C ILE A 25 -33.07 -14.53 33.89
N LEU A 26 -32.59 -13.58 33.04
CA LEU A 26 -31.89 -13.83 31.79
C LEU A 26 -30.35 -13.96 31.96
N ASN A 27 -29.83 -13.90 33.19
CA ASN A 27 -28.40 -13.87 33.47
C ASN A 27 -27.65 -12.75 32.71
N LEU A 28 -28.25 -11.56 32.62
CA LEU A 28 -27.66 -10.39 31.97
C LEU A 28 -27.12 -9.40 33.00
N GLN A 29 -26.01 -8.77 32.69
CA GLN A 29 -25.45 -7.69 33.51
C GLN A 29 -26.17 -6.38 33.15
N ILE A 30 -26.70 -5.68 34.14
CA ILE A 30 -27.40 -4.42 33.94
C ILE A 30 -26.91 -3.36 34.93
N LYS A 31 -26.71 -2.16 34.42
CA LYS A 31 -26.49 -0.96 35.20
C LYS A 31 -27.72 -0.07 35.07
N SER A 32 -28.31 0.29 36.20
CA SER A 32 -29.48 1.16 36.26
C SER A 32 -29.08 2.59 36.63
N CYS A 33 -29.66 3.58 35.98
CA CYS A 33 -29.41 4.99 36.26
C CYS A 33 -30.73 5.78 36.29
N LEU A 34 -30.89 6.55 37.38
CA LEU A 34 -32.09 7.41 37.57
C LEU A 34 -31.99 8.76 36.85
N ASN A 35 -30.77 9.23 36.61
CA ASN A 35 -30.53 10.52 35.96
C ASN A 35 -30.07 10.32 34.50
N PRO A 36 -30.85 10.83 33.51
CA PRO A 36 -30.49 10.62 32.10
C PRO A 36 -29.19 11.32 31.67
N LYS A 37 -28.83 12.47 32.29
CA LYS A 37 -27.56 13.17 31.95
C LYS A 37 -26.35 12.39 32.46
N GLU A 38 -26.42 11.83 33.68
CA GLU A 38 -25.38 10.97 34.22
C GLU A 38 -25.25 9.67 33.40
N ALA A 39 -26.38 9.09 33.01
CA ALA A 39 -26.41 7.90 32.16
C ALA A 39 -25.79 8.16 30.78
N LEU A 40 -26.07 9.32 30.18
CA LEU A 40 -25.49 9.70 28.90
C LEU A 40 -23.98 9.88 29.02
N TYR A 41 -23.50 10.57 30.06
CA TYR A 41 -22.07 10.72 30.33
C TYR A 41 -21.40 9.35 30.52
N ASP A 42 -21.97 8.50 31.40
CA ASP A 42 -21.48 7.16 31.68
C ASP A 42 -21.42 6.27 30.42
N SER A 43 -22.37 6.43 29.50
CA SER A 43 -22.42 5.69 28.24
C SER A 43 -21.31 6.07 27.25
N PHE A 44 -20.60 7.16 27.49
CA PHE A 44 -19.41 7.55 26.71
C PHE A 44 -18.10 7.04 27.32
N GLU A 45 -18.09 6.80 28.62
CA GLU A 45 -16.95 6.30 29.36
C GLU A 45 -16.93 4.76 29.43
N ASN A 46 -18.07 4.11 29.27
CA ASN A 46 -18.25 2.68 29.37
C ASN A 46 -18.96 2.11 28.15
N GLU A 47 -18.55 0.90 27.74
CA GLU A 47 -19.20 0.20 26.65
C GLU A 47 -20.42 -0.60 27.15
N TYR A 48 -21.52 -0.46 26.41
CA TYR A 48 -22.77 -1.18 26.59
C TYR A 48 -23.18 -1.88 25.32
N ASP A 49 -23.79 -3.07 25.45
CA ASP A 49 -24.27 -3.88 24.34
C ASP A 49 -25.74 -3.59 24.00
N LEU A 50 -26.46 -2.95 24.91
CA LEU A 50 -27.83 -2.53 24.76
C LEU A 50 -28.14 -1.39 25.71
N ILE A 51 -28.90 -0.41 25.24
CA ILE A 51 -29.47 0.66 26.08
C ILE A 51 -30.99 0.51 26.12
N ILE A 52 -31.56 0.65 27.33
CA ILE A 52 -32.98 0.75 27.57
C ILE A 52 -33.21 2.12 28.17
N VAL A 53 -33.99 2.97 27.52
CA VAL A 53 -34.22 4.35 27.96
C VAL A 53 -35.70 4.66 28.02
N ASP A 54 -36.15 5.25 29.12
CA ASP A 54 -37.53 5.77 29.22
C ASP A 54 -37.71 7.04 28.37
N TYR A 55 -38.88 7.18 27.80
CA TYR A 55 -39.23 8.40 27.06
C TYR A 55 -39.43 9.60 27.99
N MET A 56 -40.22 9.42 29.05
CA MET A 56 -40.64 10.53 29.91
C MET A 56 -39.74 10.66 31.15
N MET A 57 -38.70 11.46 31.04
CA MET A 57 -37.78 11.71 32.15
C MET A 57 -37.65 13.24 32.35
N PRO A 58 -37.48 13.73 33.61
CA PRO A 58 -37.19 15.13 33.86
C PRO A 58 -35.83 15.56 33.30
N GLU A 59 -35.70 16.83 32.92
CA GLU A 59 -34.47 17.47 32.42
C GLU A 59 -33.99 17.01 31.03
N MET A 60 -34.12 15.74 30.68
CA MET A 60 -33.74 15.17 29.39
C MET A 60 -34.69 14.02 29.06
N ASN A 61 -35.47 14.12 28.02
CA ASN A 61 -36.34 13.04 27.59
C ASN A 61 -35.59 11.95 26.83
N GLY A 62 -36.26 10.82 26.56
CA GLY A 62 -35.61 9.67 25.87
C GLY A 62 -35.16 9.99 24.46
N LEU A 63 -35.83 10.89 23.71
CA LEU A 63 -35.39 11.28 22.36
C LEU A 63 -34.10 12.10 22.44
N ASP A 64 -33.99 13.03 23.37
CA ASP A 64 -32.79 13.86 23.57
C ASP A 64 -31.61 12.96 23.99
N PHE A 65 -31.86 11.96 24.86
CA PHE A 65 -30.87 10.98 25.25
C PHE A 65 -30.38 10.18 24.03
N ILE A 66 -31.28 9.64 23.21
CA ILE A 66 -30.95 8.86 22.01
C ILE A 66 -30.13 9.71 21.04
N GLN A 67 -30.53 10.93 20.77
CA GLN A 67 -29.81 11.84 19.88
C GLN A 67 -28.41 12.16 20.41
N GLY A 68 -28.29 12.44 21.71
CA GLY A 68 -27.00 12.65 22.38
C GLY A 68 -26.09 11.43 22.28
N PHE A 69 -26.62 10.24 22.56
CA PHE A 69 -25.85 8.99 22.46
C PHE A 69 -25.43 8.69 21.02
N ARG A 70 -26.32 8.85 20.04
CA ARG A 70 -26.03 8.61 18.61
C ARG A 70 -25.00 9.56 18.03
N SER A 71 -24.75 10.70 18.67
CA SER A 71 -23.67 11.60 18.23
C SER A 71 -22.28 10.96 18.33
N LYS A 72 -22.11 9.95 19.21
CA LYS A 72 -20.82 9.25 19.43
C LYS A 72 -20.88 7.74 19.16
N ASN A 73 -22.05 7.12 19.24
CA ASN A 73 -22.19 5.66 19.07
C ASN A 73 -23.38 5.33 18.17
N GLN A 74 -23.09 4.83 16.98
CA GLN A 74 -24.09 4.48 15.96
C GLN A 74 -24.57 3.01 16.04
N ASN A 75 -23.81 2.13 16.72
CA ASN A 75 -23.97 0.68 16.58
C ASN A 75 -24.64 -0.01 17.76
N THR A 76 -24.58 0.56 18.98
CA THR A 76 -25.23 -0.07 20.15
C THR A 76 -26.75 0.02 20.02
N PRO A 77 -27.50 -1.08 20.09
CA PRO A 77 -28.95 -1.06 20.03
C PRO A 77 -29.58 -0.25 21.20
N ILE A 78 -30.66 0.43 20.89
CA ILE A 78 -31.45 1.18 21.88
C ILE A 78 -32.92 0.74 21.84
N ILE A 79 -33.48 0.40 22.97
CA ILE A 79 -34.92 0.17 23.17
C ILE A 79 -35.45 1.36 23.96
N MET A 80 -36.49 2.03 23.43
CA MET A 80 -37.18 3.09 24.15
C MET A 80 -38.42 2.53 24.87
N LEU A 81 -38.61 2.90 26.14
CA LEU A 81 -39.82 2.60 26.89
C LEU A 81 -40.86 3.69 26.65
N THR A 82 -42.08 3.31 26.34
CA THR A 82 -43.20 4.22 26.04
C THR A 82 -44.44 3.90 26.85
N ALA A 83 -45.31 4.87 27.09
CA ALA A 83 -46.60 4.56 27.71
C ALA A 83 -47.53 3.87 26.69
N VAL A 84 -48.49 3.06 27.19
CA VAL A 84 -49.53 2.48 26.35
C VAL A 84 -50.45 3.61 25.85
N GLY A 85 -50.48 3.79 24.53
CA GLY A 85 -51.28 4.87 23.87
C GLY A 85 -50.44 6.02 23.33
N ASP A 86 -49.12 5.96 23.44
CA ASP A 86 -48.24 6.93 22.80
C ASP A 86 -48.43 6.93 21.29
N ASP A 87 -48.52 8.12 20.76
CA ASP A 87 -48.81 8.41 19.36
C ASP A 87 -47.79 7.74 18.42
N MET A 88 -48.28 7.22 17.30
CA MET A 88 -47.45 6.63 16.24
C MET A 88 -46.36 7.64 15.76
N GLU A 89 -46.65 8.95 15.84
CA GLU A 89 -45.70 10.00 15.50
C GLU A 89 -44.45 9.99 16.41
N LEU A 90 -44.64 9.74 17.73
CA LEU A 90 -43.53 9.59 18.67
C LEU A 90 -42.63 8.38 18.34
N GLN A 91 -43.24 7.23 17.99
CA GLN A 91 -42.50 6.04 17.62
C GLN A 91 -41.69 6.26 16.35
N ILE A 92 -42.26 6.95 15.36
CA ILE A 92 -41.54 7.31 14.11
C ILE A 92 -40.33 8.19 14.43
N LYS A 93 -40.53 9.25 15.22
CA LYS A 93 -39.43 10.15 15.62
C LYS A 93 -38.31 9.42 16.37
N ALA A 94 -38.66 8.49 17.23
CA ALA A 94 -37.65 7.73 17.97
C ALA A 94 -36.84 6.83 17.07
N LEU A 95 -37.45 6.20 16.05
CA LEU A 95 -36.71 5.43 15.03
C LEU A 95 -35.80 6.35 14.19
N GLU A 96 -36.30 7.50 13.77
CA GLU A 96 -35.49 8.50 13.04
C GLU A 96 -34.30 9.00 13.85
N TYR A 97 -34.44 9.14 15.18
CA TYR A 97 -33.35 9.50 16.09
C TYR A 97 -32.41 8.33 16.43
N GLY A 98 -32.75 7.11 16.00
CA GLY A 98 -31.87 5.95 16.10
C GLY A 98 -32.22 4.94 17.19
N ALA A 99 -33.45 4.96 17.73
CA ALA A 99 -33.97 3.82 18.49
C ALA A 99 -34.10 2.60 17.55
N ASN A 100 -33.84 1.41 18.07
CA ASN A 100 -33.98 0.17 17.27
C ASN A 100 -35.30 -0.53 17.54
N ASP A 101 -35.93 -0.31 18.70
CA ASP A 101 -37.20 -0.93 19.08
C ASP A 101 -37.87 -0.17 20.23
N PHE A 102 -39.11 -0.53 20.55
CA PHE A 102 -39.90 0.02 21.67
C PHE A 102 -40.42 -1.06 22.58
N LEU A 103 -40.70 -0.68 23.81
CA LEU A 103 -41.35 -1.52 24.80
C LEU A 103 -42.40 -0.70 25.58
N GLY A 104 -43.67 -1.11 25.48
CA GLY A 104 -44.75 -0.43 26.15
C GLY A 104 -44.77 -0.66 27.68
N LYS A 105 -45.13 0.39 28.45
CA LYS A 105 -45.42 0.28 29.88
C LYS A 105 -46.93 -0.01 30.10
N PRO A 106 -47.33 -0.95 30.99
CA PRO A 106 -46.49 -1.65 31.96
C PRO A 106 -45.65 -2.72 31.27
N ILE A 107 -44.38 -2.88 31.72
CA ILE A 107 -43.41 -3.79 31.11
C ILE A 107 -43.87 -5.23 31.27
N ASN A 108 -44.12 -5.92 30.16
CA ASN A 108 -44.55 -7.30 30.13
C ASN A 108 -43.30 -8.23 30.00
N ALA A 109 -43.15 -9.19 30.90
CA ALA A 109 -41.96 -10.06 30.93
C ALA A 109 -41.72 -10.84 29.63
N PRO A 110 -42.70 -11.50 28.97
CA PRO A 110 -42.52 -12.14 27.69
C PRO A 110 -42.06 -11.19 26.59
N ALA A 111 -42.67 -10.01 26.47
CA ALA A 111 -42.30 -9.00 25.48
C ALA A 111 -40.88 -8.46 25.73
N PHE A 112 -40.56 -8.14 27.00
CA PHE A 112 -39.22 -7.73 27.42
C PHE A 112 -38.16 -8.78 26.99
N LYS A 113 -38.38 -10.04 27.36
CA LYS A 113 -37.48 -11.15 27.05
C LYS A 113 -37.24 -11.25 25.54
N ALA A 114 -38.29 -11.24 24.73
CA ALA A 114 -38.18 -11.39 23.30
C ALA A 114 -37.37 -10.26 22.65
N ARG A 115 -37.65 -9.00 23.01
CA ARG A 115 -36.98 -7.82 22.44
C ARG A 115 -35.51 -7.73 22.86
N ILE A 116 -35.22 -7.91 24.16
CA ILE A 116 -33.86 -7.89 24.67
C ILE A 116 -33.00 -8.96 23.99
N ILE A 117 -33.51 -10.20 23.92
CA ILE A 117 -32.76 -11.29 23.26
C ILE A 117 -32.48 -10.97 21.79
N ASN A 118 -33.47 -10.40 21.08
CA ASN A 118 -33.28 -10.05 19.68
C ASN A 118 -32.25 -8.95 19.49
N MET A 119 -32.29 -7.90 20.30
CA MET A 119 -31.32 -6.80 20.25
C MET A 119 -29.89 -7.26 20.61
N LEU A 120 -29.76 -8.10 21.64
CA LEU A 120 -28.45 -8.66 22.01
C LEU A 120 -27.90 -9.63 20.94
N LYS A 121 -28.76 -10.40 20.27
CA LYS A 121 -28.34 -11.20 19.12
C LYS A 121 -27.87 -10.33 17.97
N LEU A 122 -28.59 -9.26 17.67
CA LEU A 122 -28.19 -8.28 16.66
C LEU A 122 -26.82 -7.70 16.98
N ARG A 123 -26.65 -7.20 18.21
CA ARG A 123 -25.37 -6.64 18.68
C ARG A 123 -24.22 -7.63 18.58
N LYS A 124 -24.45 -8.88 19.01
CA LYS A 124 -23.44 -9.94 18.89
C LYS A 124 -23.04 -10.21 17.44
N SER A 125 -23.99 -10.19 16.54
CA SER A 125 -23.71 -10.37 15.11
C SER A 125 -22.92 -9.20 14.54
N GLN A 126 -23.23 -7.96 14.93
CA GLN A 126 -22.49 -6.77 14.53
C GLN A 126 -21.03 -6.84 15.00
N LEU A 127 -20.80 -7.12 16.31
CA LEU A 127 -19.46 -7.28 16.86
C LEU A 127 -18.67 -8.39 16.18
N LEU A 128 -19.31 -9.49 15.83
CA LEU A 128 -18.66 -10.59 15.10
C LEU A 128 -18.25 -10.16 13.68
N ILE A 129 -19.08 -9.38 13.00
CA ILE A 129 -18.78 -8.86 11.66
C ILE A 129 -17.62 -7.85 11.74
N GLU A 130 -17.67 -6.92 12.71
CA GLU A 130 -16.60 -5.93 12.92
C GLU A 130 -15.25 -6.60 13.19
N ASN A 131 -15.22 -7.59 14.09
CA ASN A 131 -14.00 -8.34 14.38
C ASN A 131 -13.48 -9.14 13.19
N LYS A 132 -14.38 -9.78 12.41
CA LYS A 132 -13.98 -10.49 11.20
C LYS A 132 -13.44 -9.55 10.12
N ALA A 133 -14.03 -8.37 9.97
CA ALA A 133 -13.56 -7.38 9.02
C ALA A 133 -12.13 -6.92 9.35
N LEU A 134 -11.84 -6.67 10.63
CA LEU A 134 -10.51 -6.30 11.09
C LEU A 134 -9.48 -7.42 10.82
N LEU A 135 -9.81 -8.66 11.18
CA LEU A 135 -8.93 -9.82 10.94
C LEU A 135 -8.67 -10.04 9.44
N LEU A 136 -9.71 -9.90 8.61
CA LEU A 136 -9.56 -10.03 7.15
C LEU A 136 -8.68 -8.91 6.57
N GLN A 137 -8.79 -7.69 7.09
CA GLN A 137 -7.93 -6.58 6.68
C GLN A 137 -6.47 -6.90 6.97
N GLU A 138 -6.15 -7.37 8.18
CA GLU A 138 -4.78 -7.78 8.53
C GLU A 138 -4.26 -8.92 7.66
N GLU A 139 -5.10 -9.91 7.35
CA GLU A 139 -4.70 -11.02 6.47
C GLU A 139 -4.42 -10.55 5.03
N VAL A 140 -5.26 -9.65 4.49
CA VAL A 140 -5.06 -9.04 3.18
C VAL A 140 -3.76 -8.25 3.12
N GLU A 141 -3.47 -7.44 4.14
CA GLU A 141 -2.22 -6.67 4.22
C GLU A 141 -1.01 -7.61 4.24
N LYS A 142 -1.02 -8.65 5.07
CA LYS A 142 0.06 -9.65 5.14
C LYS A 142 0.23 -10.42 3.81
N ALA A 143 -0.87 -10.83 3.19
CA ALA A 143 -0.84 -11.55 1.91
C ALA A 143 -0.30 -10.65 0.78
N THR A 144 -0.72 -9.38 0.75
CA THR A 144 -0.26 -8.41 -0.23
C THR A 144 1.23 -8.12 -0.07
N PHE A 145 1.71 -8.00 1.17
CA PHE A 145 3.14 -7.82 1.45
C PHE A 145 3.97 -9.00 0.95
N ARG A 146 3.58 -10.24 1.29
CA ARG A 146 4.28 -11.46 0.82
C ARG A 146 4.29 -11.59 -0.70
N LEU A 147 3.18 -11.25 -1.35
CA LEU A 147 3.10 -11.28 -2.81
C LEU A 147 4.08 -10.29 -3.44
N LYS A 148 4.20 -9.10 -2.86
CA LYS A 148 5.12 -8.06 -3.31
C LYS A 148 6.59 -8.49 -3.15
N GLU A 149 6.95 -9.09 -2.00
CA GLU A 149 8.28 -9.65 -1.78
C GLU A 149 8.62 -10.75 -2.81
N SER A 150 7.69 -11.68 -3.03
CA SER A 150 7.89 -12.76 -4.02
C SER A 150 8.01 -12.23 -5.46
N GLU A 151 7.28 -11.16 -5.80
CA GLU A 151 7.44 -10.49 -7.11
C GLU A 151 8.86 -9.90 -7.22
N TYR A 152 9.35 -9.25 -6.18
CA TYR A 152 10.70 -8.65 -6.17
C TYR A 152 11.81 -9.70 -6.29
N GLU A 153 11.73 -10.78 -5.51
CA GLU A 153 12.66 -11.91 -5.63
C GLU A 153 12.70 -12.49 -7.05
N THR A 154 11.52 -12.59 -7.68
CA THR A 154 11.43 -13.08 -9.06
C THR A 154 12.08 -12.12 -10.06
N LEU A 155 11.91 -10.81 -9.90
CA LEU A 155 12.53 -9.79 -10.75
C LEU A 155 14.06 -9.80 -10.59
N GLU A 156 14.55 -9.95 -9.36
CA GLU A 156 15.98 -10.06 -9.08
C GLU A 156 16.58 -11.32 -9.70
N ALA A 157 15.90 -12.47 -9.58
CA ALA A 157 16.32 -13.72 -10.20
C ALA A 157 16.36 -13.64 -11.73
N LEU A 158 15.39 -12.92 -12.35
CA LEU A 158 15.38 -12.68 -13.80
C LEU A 158 16.55 -11.79 -14.23
N GLY A 159 16.84 -10.72 -13.48
CA GLY A 159 18.01 -9.86 -13.73
C GLY A 159 19.31 -10.67 -13.66
N LYS A 160 19.53 -11.42 -12.59
CA LYS A 160 20.70 -12.31 -12.42
C LYS A 160 20.82 -13.35 -13.54
N SER A 161 19.70 -13.88 -14.05
CA SER A 161 19.72 -14.85 -15.14
C SER A 161 20.27 -14.28 -16.45
N ALA A 162 20.04 -12.98 -16.68
CA ALA A 162 20.62 -12.28 -17.83
C ALA A 162 22.13 -12.13 -17.69
N GLU A 163 22.61 -11.80 -16.48
CA GLU A 163 24.04 -11.63 -16.18
C GLU A 163 24.82 -12.96 -16.24
N PHE A 164 24.17 -14.09 -15.93
CA PHE A 164 24.85 -15.41 -15.95
C PHE A 164 25.44 -15.76 -17.33
N LYS A 165 24.93 -15.13 -18.39
CA LYS A 165 25.43 -15.30 -19.76
C LYS A 165 26.50 -14.27 -20.14
N ASP A 166 26.53 -13.13 -19.47
CA ASP A 166 27.47 -12.04 -19.69
C ASP A 166 28.43 -11.98 -18.48
N PRO A 167 29.74 -11.79 -18.65
CA PRO A 167 30.70 -11.67 -17.55
C PRO A 167 30.51 -10.37 -16.71
N GLU A 168 29.39 -9.68 -16.78
CA GLU A 168 29.04 -8.61 -15.87
C GLU A 168 28.64 -9.16 -14.50
N THR A 169 29.07 -8.48 -13.41
CA THR A 169 28.92 -8.99 -12.07
C THR A 169 27.57 -8.63 -11.44
N ASN A 170 27.09 -9.43 -10.49
CA ASN A 170 25.87 -9.18 -9.69
C ASN A 170 25.88 -7.79 -9.01
N ALA A 171 27.06 -7.24 -8.71
CA ALA A 171 27.23 -5.91 -8.17
C ALA A 171 26.87 -4.80 -9.16
N HIS A 172 27.11 -4.98 -10.46
CA HIS A 172 26.72 -4.03 -11.52
C HIS A 172 25.22 -3.73 -11.49
N THR A 173 24.38 -4.75 -11.56
CA THR A 173 22.93 -4.60 -11.59
C THR A 173 22.39 -3.94 -10.33
N LYS A 174 22.94 -4.28 -9.16
CA LYS A 174 22.60 -3.63 -7.90
C LYS A 174 22.96 -2.15 -7.92
N ARG A 175 24.18 -1.80 -8.34
CA ARG A 175 24.61 -0.40 -8.42
C ARG A 175 23.74 0.39 -9.40
N VAL A 176 23.51 -0.13 -10.61
CA VAL A 176 22.63 0.50 -11.61
C VAL A 176 21.22 0.77 -11.04
N ALA A 177 20.63 -0.22 -10.35
CA ALA A 177 19.31 -0.03 -9.72
C ALA A 177 19.31 1.11 -8.69
N HIS A 178 20.33 1.20 -7.86
CA HIS A 178 20.45 2.26 -6.86
C HIS A 178 20.69 3.65 -7.48
N TYR A 179 21.52 3.75 -8.52
CA TYR A 179 21.71 5.00 -9.27
C TYR A 179 20.40 5.44 -9.93
N CYS A 180 19.67 4.52 -10.53
CA CYS A 180 18.38 4.78 -11.14
C CYS A 180 17.36 5.30 -10.12
N LYS A 181 17.28 4.69 -8.92
CA LYS A 181 16.39 5.14 -7.85
C LYS A 181 16.78 6.53 -7.33
N LEU A 182 18.07 6.80 -7.13
CA LEU A 182 18.58 8.11 -6.75
C LEU A 182 18.18 9.18 -7.77
N LEU A 183 18.43 8.94 -9.04
CA LEU A 183 18.08 9.86 -10.12
C LEU A 183 16.56 10.07 -10.23
N ALA A 184 15.76 9.02 -10.10
CA ALA A 184 14.30 9.11 -10.13
C ALA A 184 13.77 9.99 -8.98
N LYS A 185 14.32 9.82 -7.77
CA LYS A 185 14.00 10.64 -6.60
C LYS A 185 14.39 12.10 -6.82
N THR A 186 15.61 12.38 -7.27
CA THR A 186 16.12 13.74 -7.51
C THR A 186 15.36 14.43 -8.65
N TYR A 187 14.94 13.67 -9.66
CA TYR A 187 14.12 14.17 -10.77
C TYR A 187 12.71 14.58 -10.33
N GLY A 188 12.25 14.09 -9.15
CA GLY A 188 10.93 14.37 -8.60
C GLY A 188 9.85 13.38 -9.02
N LEU A 189 10.24 12.17 -9.42
CA LEU A 189 9.27 11.10 -9.68
C LEU A 189 8.65 10.62 -8.36
N ASP A 190 7.37 10.21 -8.41
CA ASP A 190 6.68 9.68 -7.22
C ASP A 190 7.31 8.36 -6.74
N GLU A 191 7.03 7.98 -5.47
CA GLU A 191 7.61 6.78 -4.86
C GLU A 191 7.32 5.50 -5.65
N ASN A 192 6.12 5.40 -6.27
CA ASN A 192 5.78 4.24 -7.07
C ASN A 192 6.66 4.13 -8.32
N LEU A 193 6.94 5.24 -9.01
CA LEU A 193 7.85 5.25 -10.15
C LEU A 193 9.32 5.03 -9.74
N GLN A 194 9.73 5.53 -8.57
CA GLN A 194 11.05 5.24 -8.00
C GLN A 194 11.23 3.74 -7.74
N ASP A 195 10.23 3.07 -7.18
CA ASP A 195 10.24 1.62 -6.98
C ASP A 195 10.19 0.88 -8.32
N ILE A 196 9.37 1.34 -9.26
CA ILE A 196 9.30 0.72 -10.59
C ILE A 196 10.67 0.74 -11.26
N ILE A 197 11.37 1.87 -11.32
CA ILE A 197 12.66 1.93 -11.99
C ILE A 197 13.71 1.10 -11.25
N PHE A 198 13.68 1.10 -9.91
CA PHE A 198 14.60 0.31 -9.09
C PHE A 198 14.57 -1.18 -9.42
N TYR A 199 13.35 -1.76 -9.48
CA TYR A 199 13.17 -3.18 -9.75
C TYR A 199 13.17 -3.55 -11.25
N SER A 200 13.07 -2.56 -12.14
CA SER A 200 13.02 -2.80 -13.59
C SER A 200 14.34 -2.54 -14.30
N SER A 201 15.20 -1.66 -13.79
CA SER A 201 16.50 -1.36 -14.41
C SER A 201 17.44 -2.56 -14.47
N PRO A 202 17.42 -3.53 -13.53
CA PRO A 202 18.16 -4.78 -13.66
C PRO A 202 17.84 -5.60 -14.92
N LEU A 203 16.69 -5.33 -15.56
CA LEU A 203 16.24 -6.08 -16.75
C LEU A 203 16.68 -5.45 -18.05
N HIS A 204 17.43 -4.34 -18.04
CA HIS A 204 17.81 -3.59 -19.25
C HIS A 204 18.49 -4.48 -20.29
N ASP A 205 19.33 -5.39 -19.87
CA ASP A 205 20.14 -6.28 -20.68
C ASP A 205 19.60 -7.72 -20.80
N LEU A 206 18.37 -7.99 -20.32
CA LEU A 206 17.75 -9.33 -20.38
C LEU A 206 17.78 -9.94 -21.80
N GLY A 207 17.71 -9.11 -22.81
CA GLY A 207 17.75 -9.56 -24.21
C GLY A 207 19.08 -10.15 -24.66
N LYS A 208 20.18 -9.97 -23.94
CA LYS A 208 21.47 -10.63 -24.20
C LYS A 208 21.37 -12.15 -24.22
N ILE A 209 20.35 -12.72 -23.54
CA ILE A 209 20.04 -14.14 -23.60
C ILE A 209 19.79 -14.65 -25.02
N GLY A 210 19.28 -13.81 -25.91
CA GLY A 210 19.06 -14.13 -27.33
C GLY A 210 20.26 -13.90 -28.25
N ILE A 211 21.39 -13.40 -27.74
CA ILE A 211 22.60 -13.17 -28.53
C ILE A 211 23.47 -14.43 -28.49
N SER A 212 24.03 -14.81 -29.65
CA SER A 212 24.97 -15.96 -29.76
C SER A 212 26.24 -15.74 -28.92
N ASP A 213 26.70 -16.77 -28.24
CA ASP A 213 27.93 -16.74 -27.43
C ASP A 213 29.16 -16.34 -28.23
N ASN A 214 29.22 -16.71 -29.51
CA ASN A 214 30.30 -16.32 -30.42
C ASN A 214 30.43 -14.80 -30.60
N ILE A 215 29.32 -14.04 -30.38
CA ILE A 215 29.30 -12.60 -30.45
C ILE A 215 29.41 -12.01 -29.05
N LEU A 216 28.62 -12.51 -28.11
CA LEU A 216 28.53 -11.99 -26.75
C LEU A 216 29.86 -12.11 -26.00
N LEU A 217 30.48 -13.28 -26.11
CA LEU A 217 31.73 -13.63 -25.41
C LEU A 217 32.98 -13.49 -26.30
N LYS A 218 32.90 -12.81 -27.42
CA LYS A 218 34.01 -12.67 -28.35
C LYS A 218 35.20 -11.96 -27.71
N PRO A 219 36.38 -12.56 -27.67
CA PRO A 219 37.58 -11.90 -27.17
C PRO A 219 38.07 -10.86 -28.18
N GLY A 220 37.67 -9.59 -28.00
CA GLY A 220 38.07 -8.46 -28.84
C GLY A 220 36.91 -7.62 -29.38
N LYS A 221 37.21 -6.74 -30.32
CA LYS A 221 36.21 -5.85 -30.92
C LYS A 221 35.28 -6.61 -31.86
N LEU A 222 33.98 -6.28 -31.78
CA LEU A 222 32.97 -6.76 -32.72
C LEU A 222 33.20 -6.14 -34.10
N THR A 223 32.91 -6.87 -35.15
CA THR A 223 32.77 -6.28 -36.51
C THR A 223 31.51 -5.42 -36.58
N ALA A 224 31.34 -4.66 -37.64
CA ALA A 224 30.13 -3.85 -37.83
C ALA A 224 28.87 -4.73 -37.89
N GLU A 225 28.93 -5.86 -38.57
CA GLU A 225 27.83 -6.82 -38.70
C GLU A 225 27.51 -7.48 -37.34
N GLU A 226 28.52 -7.90 -36.56
CA GLU A 226 28.35 -8.46 -35.23
C GLU A 226 27.77 -7.44 -34.25
N PHE A 227 28.18 -6.15 -34.40
CA PHE A 227 27.62 -5.08 -33.58
C PHE A 227 26.14 -4.82 -33.86
N GLU A 228 25.72 -4.89 -35.15
CA GLU A 228 24.29 -4.82 -35.48
C GLU A 228 23.48 -5.96 -34.85
N ILE A 229 24.06 -7.19 -34.81
CA ILE A 229 23.42 -8.29 -34.09
C ILE A 229 23.39 -8.02 -32.56
N MET A 230 24.49 -7.53 -31.98
CA MET A 230 24.53 -7.18 -30.56
C MET A 230 23.46 -6.17 -30.18
N LYS A 231 23.20 -5.13 -30.99
CA LYS A 231 22.16 -4.15 -30.74
C LYS A 231 20.76 -4.77 -30.60
N THR A 232 20.53 -5.95 -31.19
CA THR A 232 19.21 -6.59 -31.14
C THR A 232 18.83 -7.04 -29.74
N HIS A 233 19.78 -7.11 -28.74
CA HIS A 233 19.41 -7.41 -27.36
C HIS A 233 18.33 -6.45 -26.82
N THR A 234 18.35 -5.17 -27.24
CA THR A 234 17.35 -4.18 -26.82
C THR A 234 15.95 -4.56 -27.26
N THR A 235 15.78 -4.96 -28.51
CA THR A 235 14.49 -5.39 -29.07
C THR A 235 14.08 -6.78 -28.59
N ILE A 236 15.03 -7.69 -28.39
CA ILE A 236 14.75 -9.02 -27.80
C ILE A 236 14.25 -8.86 -26.36
N GLY A 237 14.93 -8.06 -25.53
CA GLY A 237 14.50 -7.76 -24.17
C GLY A 237 13.08 -7.16 -24.13
N TYR A 238 12.82 -6.21 -25.01
CA TYR A 238 11.47 -5.64 -25.18
C TYR A 238 10.42 -6.71 -25.51
N GLU A 239 10.70 -7.57 -26.50
CA GLU A 239 9.75 -8.62 -26.92
C GLU A 239 9.45 -9.63 -25.81
N ILE A 240 10.45 -9.97 -25.00
CA ILE A 240 10.30 -10.87 -23.84
C ILE A 240 9.35 -10.25 -22.79
N LEU A 241 9.52 -8.97 -22.49
CA LEU A 241 8.89 -8.33 -21.33
C LEU A 241 7.54 -7.65 -21.64
N LYS A 242 7.31 -7.16 -22.87
CA LYS A 242 6.20 -6.26 -23.23
C LYS A 242 4.78 -6.81 -23.00
N LYS A 243 4.61 -8.14 -23.05
CA LYS A 243 3.28 -8.80 -22.90
C LYS A 243 2.88 -9.05 -21.45
N SER A 244 3.75 -8.76 -20.49
CA SER A 244 3.47 -8.97 -19.07
C SER A 244 2.35 -8.06 -18.56
N LYS A 245 1.64 -8.50 -17.51
CA LYS A 245 0.71 -7.68 -16.73
C LYS A 245 1.42 -6.91 -15.61
N SER A 246 2.59 -7.38 -15.15
CA SER A 246 3.39 -6.70 -14.13
C SER A 246 3.84 -5.32 -14.60
N LYS A 247 3.67 -4.32 -13.74
CA LYS A 247 4.13 -2.94 -14.01
C LYS A 247 5.65 -2.87 -14.12
N TYR A 248 6.37 -3.69 -13.37
CA TYR A 248 7.83 -3.76 -13.38
C TYR A 248 8.36 -4.35 -14.69
N LEU A 249 7.79 -5.46 -15.15
CA LEU A 249 8.19 -6.07 -16.42
C LEU A 249 7.84 -5.19 -17.63
N LYS A 250 6.72 -4.46 -17.60
CA LYS A 250 6.40 -3.44 -18.62
C LYS A 250 7.41 -2.30 -18.63
N ALA A 251 7.80 -1.81 -17.46
CA ALA A 251 8.84 -0.79 -17.34
C ALA A 251 10.20 -1.32 -17.80
N GLY A 252 10.55 -2.57 -17.43
CA GLY A 252 11.73 -3.25 -17.93
C GLY A 252 11.76 -3.36 -19.46
N ALA A 253 10.61 -3.63 -20.10
CA ALA A 253 10.51 -3.61 -21.55
C ALA A 253 10.84 -2.22 -22.14
N VAL A 254 10.31 -1.15 -21.53
CA VAL A 254 10.61 0.23 -21.97
C VAL A 254 12.09 0.54 -21.80
N ILE A 255 12.68 0.15 -20.66
CA ILE A 255 14.11 0.35 -20.37
C ILE A 255 14.95 -0.42 -21.37
N ALA A 256 14.71 -1.72 -21.57
CA ALA A 256 15.45 -2.54 -22.54
C ALA A 256 15.46 -1.92 -23.94
N ASN A 257 14.32 -1.35 -24.37
CA ASN A 257 14.16 -0.76 -25.69
C ASN A 257 14.66 0.69 -25.81
N SER A 258 15.22 1.28 -24.74
CA SER A 258 15.57 2.70 -24.77
C SER A 258 16.84 3.10 -24.01
N HIS A 259 17.47 2.21 -23.25
CA HIS A 259 18.67 2.55 -22.49
C HIS A 259 19.92 2.83 -23.35
N HIS A 260 19.92 2.41 -24.61
CA HIS A 260 20.95 2.73 -25.60
C HIS A 260 20.55 3.83 -26.58
N GLU A 261 19.39 4.45 -26.38
CA GLU A 261 19.07 5.68 -27.11
C GLU A 261 19.96 6.82 -26.64
N LYS A 262 20.37 7.68 -27.58
CA LYS A 262 21.20 8.86 -27.28
C LYS A 262 20.38 10.13 -27.42
N TYR A 263 20.61 11.08 -26.53
CA TYR A 263 19.83 12.32 -26.47
C TYR A 263 19.84 13.11 -27.79
N ASP A 264 20.94 13.01 -28.54
CA ASP A 264 21.10 13.62 -29.89
C ASP A 264 20.35 12.87 -31.00
N GLY A 265 19.83 11.65 -30.75
CA GLY A 265 19.13 10.80 -31.72
C GLY A 265 20.03 9.86 -32.51
N THR A 266 21.32 9.73 -32.15
CA THR A 266 22.25 8.80 -32.83
C THR A 266 22.28 7.41 -32.21
N GLY A 267 21.45 7.18 -31.16
CA GLY A 267 21.32 5.91 -30.46
C GLY A 267 20.55 4.83 -31.20
N TYR A 268 20.22 3.76 -30.54
CA TYR A 268 19.46 2.61 -31.04
C TYR A 268 18.50 2.05 -29.98
N PRO A 269 17.47 1.29 -30.35
CA PRO A 269 17.14 0.77 -31.68
C PRO A 269 16.26 1.74 -32.51
N ASN A 270 15.55 2.68 -31.86
CA ASN A 270 14.51 3.48 -32.50
C ASN A 270 14.99 4.87 -32.98
N LYS A 271 16.22 5.28 -32.61
CA LYS A 271 16.82 6.60 -32.90
C LYS A 271 15.96 7.74 -32.35
N LEU A 272 15.41 7.54 -31.13
CA LEU A 272 14.65 8.57 -30.43
C LEU A 272 15.58 9.72 -30.04
N LYS A 273 15.03 10.96 -30.01
CA LYS A 273 15.80 12.15 -29.69
C LYS A 273 15.19 12.95 -28.55
N GLY A 274 16.04 13.46 -27.68
CA GLY A 274 15.64 14.35 -26.59
C GLY A 274 14.64 13.70 -25.65
N GLU A 275 13.59 14.43 -25.30
CA GLU A 275 12.55 13.96 -24.37
C GLU A 275 11.59 12.92 -24.97
N ASN A 276 11.67 12.63 -26.27
CA ASN A 276 10.97 11.50 -26.86
C ASN A 276 11.53 10.15 -26.37
N ILE A 277 12.76 10.13 -25.82
CA ILE A 277 13.29 8.97 -25.13
C ILE A 277 12.56 8.86 -23.79
N PRO A 278 11.95 7.70 -23.46
CA PRO A 278 11.30 7.49 -22.17
C PRO A 278 12.21 7.87 -21.00
N ILE A 279 11.67 8.52 -19.97
CA ILE A 279 12.45 8.98 -18.82
C ILE A 279 13.21 7.83 -18.14
N LEU A 280 12.59 6.65 -18.06
CA LEU A 280 13.23 5.45 -17.48
C LEU A 280 14.47 5.04 -18.28
N GLY A 281 14.42 5.12 -19.61
CA GLY A 281 15.57 4.85 -20.48
C GLY A 281 16.66 5.90 -20.33
N ARG A 282 16.31 7.21 -20.27
CA ARG A 282 17.30 8.29 -20.09
C ARG A 282 18.04 8.18 -18.77
N ILE A 283 17.33 7.82 -17.68
CA ILE A 283 17.93 7.60 -16.36
C ILE A 283 18.84 6.37 -16.38
N THR A 284 18.36 5.24 -16.92
CA THR A 284 19.13 3.99 -16.96
C THR A 284 20.39 4.13 -17.82
N ALA A 285 20.34 4.85 -18.94
CA ALA A 285 21.52 5.09 -19.79
C ALA A 285 22.70 5.73 -19.05
N ILE A 286 22.44 6.71 -18.18
CA ILE A 286 23.48 7.35 -17.36
C ILE A 286 24.02 6.37 -16.32
N ALA A 287 23.13 5.69 -15.61
CA ALA A 287 23.48 4.75 -14.57
C ALA A 287 24.34 3.58 -15.09
N ASP A 288 23.90 2.98 -16.19
CA ASP A 288 24.60 1.86 -16.85
C ASP A 288 25.99 2.28 -17.35
N VAL A 289 26.08 3.36 -18.13
CA VAL A 289 27.39 3.82 -18.66
C VAL A 289 28.35 4.24 -17.53
N PHE A 290 27.85 4.94 -16.50
CA PHE A 290 28.71 5.30 -15.36
C PHE A 290 29.27 4.06 -14.68
N ASP A 291 28.42 3.08 -14.39
CA ASP A 291 28.86 1.83 -13.77
C ASP A 291 29.83 1.06 -14.66
N ALA A 292 29.53 0.95 -15.96
CA ALA A 292 30.41 0.31 -16.95
C ALA A 292 31.80 0.98 -17.09
N LEU A 293 31.89 2.27 -16.82
CA LEU A 293 33.18 2.99 -16.82
C LEU A 293 33.97 2.74 -15.52
N THR A 294 33.29 2.70 -14.39
CA THR A 294 33.90 2.62 -13.04
C THR A 294 34.10 1.19 -12.54
N SER A 295 33.63 0.18 -13.27
CA SER A 295 33.82 -1.24 -12.95
C SER A 295 34.98 -1.85 -13.73
N THR A 296 35.72 -2.77 -13.10
CA THR A 296 36.76 -3.57 -13.77
C THR A 296 36.10 -4.65 -14.61
N ARG A 297 36.53 -4.76 -15.88
CA ARG A 297 36.07 -5.80 -16.80
C ARG A 297 37.30 -6.62 -17.28
N PRO A 298 37.16 -7.89 -17.73
CA PRO A 298 38.29 -8.74 -18.11
C PRO A 298 39.26 -8.08 -19.11
N TYR A 299 38.78 -7.15 -19.91
CA TYR A 299 39.55 -6.48 -20.97
C TYR A 299 39.75 -4.98 -20.76
N LYS A 300 39.28 -4.39 -19.62
CA LYS A 300 39.30 -2.94 -19.39
C LYS A 300 39.48 -2.62 -17.91
N LYS A 301 40.51 -1.85 -17.58
CA LYS A 301 40.66 -1.29 -16.21
C LYS A 301 39.54 -0.28 -15.95
N ALA A 302 39.06 -0.26 -14.70
CA ALA A 302 38.13 0.76 -14.25
C ALA A 302 38.76 2.15 -14.39
N TRP A 303 37.95 3.10 -14.81
CA TRP A 303 38.29 4.52 -14.76
C TRP A 303 38.18 5.00 -13.30
N SER A 304 38.87 6.08 -12.97
CA SER A 304 38.61 6.79 -11.73
C SER A 304 37.21 7.41 -11.76
N LEU A 305 36.63 7.58 -10.59
CA LEU A 305 35.31 8.21 -10.48
C LEU A 305 35.30 9.62 -11.11
N ASP A 306 36.39 10.39 -10.96
CA ASP A 306 36.50 11.72 -11.55
C ASP A 306 36.51 11.66 -13.09
N GLU A 307 37.28 10.76 -13.70
CA GLU A 307 37.25 10.55 -15.16
C GLU A 307 35.85 10.18 -15.67
N ALA A 308 35.13 9.34 -14.92
CA ALA A 308 33.77 8.94 -15.30
C ALA A 308 32.78 10.12 -15.20
N PHE A 309 32.86 10.94 -14.17
CA PHE A 309 32.06 12.17 -14.06
C PHE A 309 32.38 13.17 -15.16
N ASP A 310 33.65 13.38 -15.48
CA ASP A 310 34.09 14.26 -16.56
C ASP A 310 33.56 13.79 -17.93
N PHE A 311 33.52 12.47 -18.14
CA PHE A 311 32.92 11.89 -19.34
C PHE A 311 31.43 12.20 -19.45
N LEU A 312 30.66 12.01 -18.35
CA LEU A 312 29.23 12.34 -18.37
C LEU A 312 28.99 13.83 -18.68
N ILE A 313 29.81 14.72 -18.12
CA ILE A 313 29.73 16.17 -18.39
C ILE A 313 30.02 16.46 -19.87
N LYS A 314 31.04 15.83 -20.44
CA LYS A 314 31.41 16.00 -21.84
C LYS A 314 30.33 15.52 -22.81
N GLU A 315 29.67 14.42 -22.48
CA GLU A 315 28.61 13.80 -23.30
C GLU A 315 27.20 14.37 -23.04
N LYS A 316 27.12 15.41 -22.23
CA LYS A 316 25.87 16.12 -21.88
C LYS A 316 25.26 16.74 -23.13
N GLY A 317 23.97 16.41 -23.41
CA GLY A 317 23.25 16.88 -24.60
C GLY A 317 23.58 16.11 -25.89
N LEU A 318 24.59 15.24 -25.86
CA LEU A 318 24.95 14.33 -26.94
C LEU A 318 24.42 12.92 -26.64
N HIS A 319 25.09 12.23 -25.76
CA HIS A 319 24.66 10.90 -25.31
C HIS A 319 23.55 11.02 -24.26
N PHE A 320 23.69 11.88 -23.26
CA PHE A 320 22.87 11.95 -22.07
C PHE A 320 21.98 13.20 -22.01
N ASP A 321 20.84 13.04 -21.31
CA ASP A 321 19.96 14.15 -20.97
C ASP A 321 20.70 15.15 -20.08
N PRO A 322 20.80 16.44 -20.51
CA PRO A 322 21.50 17.46 -19.75
C PRO A 322 21.04 17.61 -18.31
N LYS A 323 19.72 17.58 -18.09
CA LYS A 323 19.13 17.76 -16.77
C LYS A 323 19.49 16.61 -15.85
N ILE A 324 19.46 15.37 -16.35
CA ILE A 324 19.76 14.18 -15.54
C ILE A 324 21.25 14.11 -15.21
N VAL A 325 22.14 14.53 -16.15
CA VAL A 325 23.57 14.63 -15.86
C VAL A 325 23.82 15.62 -14.72
N ASP A 326 23.20 16.80 -14.78
CA ASP A 326 23.37 17.81 -13.70
C ASP A 326 22.97 17.23 -12.35
N MET A 327 21.81 16.57 -12.28
CA MET A 327 21.33 15.92 -11.08
C MET A 327 22.27 14.82 -10.57
N PHE A 328 22.88 14.04 -11.47
CA PHE A 328 23.83 12.98 -11.10
C PHE A 328 25.10 13.58 -10.47
N ILE A 329 25.60 14.69 -11.05
CA ILE A 329 26.76 15.41 -10.53
C ILE A 329 26.46 16.09 -9.19
N GLU A 330 25.28 16.70 -9.04
CA GLU A 330 24.85 17.31 -7.77
C GLU A 330 24.79 16.29 -6.63
N ASN A 331 24.49 15.03 -6.93
CA ASN A 331 24.46 13.95 -5.95
C ASN A 331 25.75 13.09 -5.92
N LYS A 332 26.89 13.66 -6.35
CA LYS A 332 28.18 12.94 -6.45
C LYS A 332 28.53 12.12 -5.18
N ASN A 333 28.29 12.64 -3.99
CA ASN A 333 28.60 11.95 -2.74
C ASN A 333 27.75 10.68 -2.54
N GLU A 334 26.45 10.72 -2.88
CA GLU A 334 25.57 9.55 -2.80
C GLU A 334 25.93 8.52 -3.86
N VAL A 335 26.29 8.97 -5.08
CA VAL A 335 26.77 8.10 -6.15
C VAL A 335 28.03 7.37 -5.74
N ILE A 336 29.02 8.08 -5.14
CA ILE A 336 30.25 7.46 -4.61
C ILE A 336 29.92 6.45 -3.51
N SER A 337 29.02 6.78 -2.60
CA SER A 337 28.58 5.86 -1.54
C SER A 337 27.96 4.58 -2.11
N ILE A 338 27.10 4.69 -3.13
CA ILE A 338 26.53 3.52 -3.81
C ILE A 338 27.61 2.69 -4.47
N ASN A 339 28.55 3.32 -5.19
CA ASN A 339 29.66 2.62 -5.84
C ASN A 339 30.47 1.79 -4.84
N GLN A 340 30.86 2.40 -3.72
CA GLN A 340 31.69 1.76 -2.68
C GLN A 340 30.96 0.63 -1.94
N ARG A 341 29.65 0.78 -1.71
CA ARG A 341 28.85 -0.18 -0.95
C ARG A 341 28.81 -1.59 -1.58
N PHE A 342 28.93 -1.71 -2.88
CA PHE A 342 28.81 -2.97 -3.62
C PHE A 342 30.13 -3.43 -4.25
N ILE A 343 31.29 -2.90 -3.80
CA ILE A 343 32.60 -3.41 -4.20
C ILE A 343 32.90 -4.75 -3.52
N GLU A 344 32.46 -4.91 -2.26
CA GLU A 344 32.72 -6.10 -1.45
C GLU A 344 31.95 -7.35 -1.92
N ASP A 345 30.85 -7.18 -2.65
CA ASP A 345 30.06 -8.31 -3.20
C ASP A 345 30.73 -9.00 -4.42
N ASP A 346 31.80 -8.44 -4.99
CA ASP A 346 32.53 -8.98 -6.13
C ASP A 346 33.69 -9.90 -5.73
N GLU A 347 34.03 -10.02 -4.42
CA GLU A 347 35.14 -10.83 -3.91
C GLU A 347 34.72 -12.18 -3.27
N GLU A 348 33.41 -12.48 -3.17
CA GLU A 348 32.87 -13.79 -2.74
C GLU A 348 32.42 -14.64 -3.95
#